data_91ad8e77b7e618d2eed10c0d2cbe4c45
#
_entry.id   91ad8e77b7e618d2eed10c0d2cbe4c45
#
_cell.length_a   1.000
_cell.length_b   1.000
_cell.length_c   1.000
_cell.angle_alpha   90.00
_cell.angle_beta   90.00
_cell.angle_gamma   90.00
#
_symmetry.space_group_name_H-M   'P 1'
#
loop_
_entity.id
_entity.type
_entity.pdbx_description
1 polymer ?
#
loop_
_entity_poly.entity_id
_entity_poly.type
_entity_poly.pdbx_seq_one_letter_code
_entity_poly.pdbx_strand_id
1 'polypeptide(L)'
;MTEESSSLEIRLTAADDVSMLLGAHDKHIKLIEETTETTIHTRGEIIQIIGEQSQISLAASVIRTLQELIKRGIHVSTPDVVTALKMGQKGTLDYFVEMYEEEIVKDRNGKPILVKNSGQKKYVESVAKHDIVFGVGPAGTGKTFLAVVLAIAALKKGEVQKIILTRPAVEAGENLGFLPGDLKEKVDPYLRPVYDALYQIFGLDHTNRLMERGVIEIAPLAYMRGRTLDDAFVILDEAQNTTVAQMKMFLTRLGYQSKMIVNGDTSQIDLPRGTTSGLVHAERTLKQIKKIDFVNFEASDVVRHPVVAEIIKAYEKADLHQE
;
A
#
# COMPACT_ATOMS: atom_id res chain seq x y z
N MET A 1 -6.06 38.16 25.91
CA MET A 1 -7.18 37.92 25.03
C MET A 1 -7.64 36.50 25.37
N THR A 2 -8.78 36.34 26.02
CA THR A 2 -9.38 35.03 26.33
C THR A 2 -9.82 34.41 25.01
N GLU A 3 -9.16 33.31 24.61
CA GLU A 3 -9.60 32.49 23.49
C GLU A 3 -10.99 32.00 23.78
N GLU A 4 -11.99 32.44 22.98
CA GLU A 4 -13.37 31.94 23.07
C GLU A 4 -13.36 30.48 22.62
N SER A 5 -13.40 29.55 23.58
CA SER A 5 -13.63 28.15 23.28
C SER A 5 -15.04 27.99 22.71
N SER A 6 -15.11 27.63 21.44
CA SER A 6 -16.37 27.29 20.76
C SER A 6 -16.74 25.84 21.04
N SER A 7 -18.03 25.50 20.89
CA SER A 7 -18.47 24.10 20.94
C SER A 7 -19.38 23.76 19.77
N LEU A 8 -19.28 22.52 19.28
CA LEU A 8 -20.12 21.97 18.22
C LEU A 8 -20.73 20.65 18.67
N GLU A 9 -21.99 20.44 18.41
CA GLU A 9 -22.67 19.17 18.67
C GLU A 9 -22.95 18.42 17.36
N ILE A 10 -22.63 17.12 17.36
CA ILE A 10 -22.97 16.19 16.29
C ILE A 10 -23.90 15.13 16.86
N ARG A 11 -25.04 14.91 16.20
CA ARG A 11 -25.97 13.85 16.58
C ARG A 11 -25.73 12.60 15.74
N LEU A 12 -25.62 11.46 16.40
CA LEU A 12 -25.53 10.14 15.80
C LEU A 12 -26.94 9.56 15.58
N THR A 13 -27.10 8.73 14.56
CA THR A 13 -28.43 8.28 14.12
C THR A 13 -28.84 6.90 14.62
N ALA A 14 -27.88 6.08 15.11
CA ALA A 14 -28.14 4.76 15.67
C ALA A 14 -27.11 4.39 16.74
N ALA A 15 -27.50 3.60 17.74
CA ALA A 15 -26.62 3.19 18.85
C ALA A 15 -25.43 2.32 18.38
N ASP A 16 -25.62 1.49 17.35
CA ASP A 16 -24.55 0.66 16.79
C ASP A 16 -23.50 1.50 16.08
N ASP A 17 -23.88 2.62 15.47
CA ASP A 17 -22.96 3.58 14.86
C ASP A 17 -22.07 4.24 15.91
N VAL A 18 -22.59 4.45 17.12
CA VAL A 18 -21.83 5.03 18.25
C VAL A 18 -20.66 4.14 18.62
N SER A 19 -20.90 2.85 18.84
CA SER A 19 -19.85 1.91 19.28
C SER A 19 -18.75 1.71 18.22
N MET A 20 -19.12 1.68 16.94
CA MET A 20 -18.16 1.59 15.85
C MET A 20 -17.31 2.86 15.71
N LEU A 21 -17.94 4.03 15.87
CA LEU A 21 -17.27 5.31 15.79
C LEU A 21 -16.31 5.54 16.96
N LEU A 22 -16.74 5.22 18.20
CA LEU A 22 -15.91 5.35 19.39
C LEU A 22 -14.72 4.39 19.38
N GLY A 23 -14.93 3.19 18.80
CA GLY A 23 -13.96 2.09 18.86
C GLY A 23 -13.84 1.48 20.26
N ALA A 24 -13.07 0.41 20.38
CA ALA A 24 -12.84 -0.26 21.66
C ALA A 24 -12.20 0.70 22.67
N HIS A 25 -12.84 0.88 23.84
CA HIS A 25 -12.40 1.78 24.91
C HIS A 25 -12.23 3.25 24.46
N ASP A 26 -13.09 3.73 23.58
CA ASP A 26 -13.10 5.09 23.02
C ASP A 26 -11.81 5.47 22.27
N LYS A 27 -11.08 4.46 21.77
CA LYS A 27 -9.77 4.64 21.16
C LYS A 27 -9.79 5.57 19.95
N HIS A 28 -10.85 5.52 19.14
CA HIS A 28 -10.97 6.37 17.95
C HIS A 28 -11.18 7.84 18.34
N ILE A 29 -12.04 8.09 19.32
CA ILE A 29 -12.31 9.45 19.81
C ILE A 29 -11.06 10.05 20.46
N LYS A 30 -10.37 9.30 21.32
CA LYS A 30 -9.10 9.75 21.92
C LYS A 30 -8.06 10.12 20.88
N LEU A 31 -7.95 9.33 19.82
CA LEU A 31 -7.04 9.63 18.71
C LEU A 31 -7.42 10.91 17.96
N ILE A 32 -8.73 11.17 17.79
CA ILE A 32 -9.22 12.40 17.18
C ILE A 32 -8.91 13.58 18.10
N GLU A 33 -9.23 13.49 19.41
CA GLU A 33 -8.93 14.52 20.41
C GLU A 33 -7.44 14.91 20.40
N GLU A 34 -6.56 13.91 20.53
CA GLU A 34 -5.10 14.12 20.57
C GLU A 34 -4.57 14.77 19.28
N THR A 35 -5.10 14.36 18.12
CA THR A 35 -4.60 14.85 16.81
C THR A 35 -5.14 16.23 16.46
N THR A 36 -6.36 16.56 16.89
CA THR A 36 -7.02 17.84 16.59
C THR A 36 -6.92 18.85 17.72
N GLU A 37 -6.32 18.46 18.87
CA GLU A 37 -6.21 19.28 20.08
C GLU A 37 -7.57 19.80 20.57
N THR A 38 -8.61 18.94 20.47
CA THR A 38 -9.98 19.22 20.93
C THR A 38 -10.34 18.35 22.12
N THR A 39 -11.37 18.76 22.88
CA THR A 39 -12.01 17.92 23.91
C THR A 39 -13.32 17.39 23.36
N ILE A 40 -13.56 16.08 23.43
CA ILE A 40 -14.75 15.43 22.86
C ILE A 40 -15.51 14.70 23.96
N HIS A 41 -16.72 15.14 24.22
CA HIS A 41 -17.63 14.49 25.17
C HIS A 41 -18.71 13.71 24.42
N THR A 42 -18.93 12.46 24.85
CA THR A 42 -19.98 11.61 24.29
C THR A 42 -21.07 11.37 25.32
N ARG A 43 -22.34 11.67 24.98
CA ARG A 43 -23.50 11.38 25.80
C ARG A 43 -24.61 10.74 24.96
N GLY A 44 -24.73 9.42 25.04
CA GLY A 44 -25.67 8.68 24.19
C GLY A 44 -25.37 8.90 22.72
N GLU A 45 -26.31 9.50 21.98
CA GLU A 45 -26.18 9.78 20.54
C GLU A 45 -25.59 11.17 20.23
N ILE A 46 -25.11 11.91 21.24
CA ILE A 46 -24.56 13.27 21.05
C ILE A 46 -23.06 13.24 21.29
N ILE A 47 -22.33 13.79 20.33
CA ILE A 47 -20.88 14.08 20.42
C ILE A 47 -20.74 15.60 20.49
N GLN A 48 -20.19 16.11 21.59
CA GLN A 48 -19.85 17.51 21.76
C GLN A 48 -18.35 17.70 21.62
N ILE A 49 -17.94 18.58 20.72
CA ILE A 49 -16.54 18.92 20.43
C ILE A 49 -16.28 20.33 20.94
N ILE A 50 -15.24 20.52 21.74
CA ILE A 50 -14.86 21.78 22.37
C ILE A 50 -13.39 22.08 21.99
N GLY A 51 -13.10 23.32 21.56
CA GLY A 51 -11.75 23.75 21.20
C GLY A 51 -11.77 25.04 20.37
N GLU A 52 -10.71 25.27 19.62
CA GLU A 52 -10.67 26.36 18.66
C GLU A 52 -11.50 26.04 17.40
N GLN A 53 -12.03 27.03 16.73
CA GLN A 53 -12.95 26.87 15.60
C GLN A 53 -12.36 26.03 14.46
N SER A 54 -11.06 26.20 14.14
CA SER A 54 -10.36 25.43 13.12
C SER A 54 -10.24 23.96 13.47
N GLN A 55 -9.90 23.68 14.72
CA GLN A 55 -9.73 22.34 15.31
C GLN A 55 -11.07 21.60 15.39
N ILE A 56 -12.12 22.28 15.86
CA ILE A 56 -13.49 21.77 15.88
C ILE A 56 -13.95 21.41 14.46
N SER A 57 -13.69 22.28 13.49
CA SER A 57 -14.08 22.03 12.10
C SER A 57 -13.42 20.79 11.53
N LEU A 58 -12.13 20.58 11.81
CA LEU A 58 -11.39 19.38 11.40
C LEU A 58 -11.96 18.12 12.06
N ALA A 59 -12.10 18.14 13.41
CA ALA A 59 -12.63 17.01 14.17
C ALA A 59 -14.04 16.63 13.70
N ALA A 60 -14.91 17.64 13.52
CA ALA A 60 -16.28 17.45 13.04
C ALA A 60 -16.35 16.86 11.63
N SER A 61 -15.49 17.32 10.72
CA SER A 61 -15.41 16.79 9.37
C SER A 61 -14.96 15.33 9.36
N VAL A 62 -13.93 14.98 10.13
CA VAL A 62 -13.47 13.60 10.29
C VAL A 62 -14.58 12.71 10.86
N ILE A 63 -15.24 13.12 11.94
CA ILE A 63 -16.32 12.36 12.56
C ILE A 63 -17.46 12.12 11.56
N ARG A 64 -17.91 13.15 10.82
CA ARG A 64 -18.97 13.02 9.81
C ARG A 64 -18.59 12.08 8.69
N THR A 65 -17.36 12.14 8.23
CA THR A 65 -16.85 11.25 7.17
C THR A 65 -16.81 9.79 7.64
N LEU A 66 -16.37 9.53 8.88
CA LEU A 66 -16.40 8.19 9.47
C LEU A 66 -17.84 7.68 9.67
N GLN A 67 -18.77 8.55 10.10
CA GLN A 67 -20.20 8.21 10.16
C GLN A 67 -20.77 7.80 8.79
N GLU A 68 -20.37 8.48 7.73
CA GLU A 68 -20.81 8.14 6.37
C GLU A 68 -20.37 6.74 5.97
N LEU A 69 -19.12 6.35 6.27
CA LEU A 69 -18.66 4.98 6.04
C LEU A 69 -19.48 3.95 6.84
N ILE A 70 -19.73 4.22 8.11
CA ILE A 70 -20.51 3.33 8.99
C ILE A 70 -21.94 3.14 8.43
N LYS A 71 -22.59 4.23 8.00
CA LYS A 71 -23.91 4.18 7.34
C LYS A 71 -23.94 3.35 6.07
N ARG A 72 -22.81 3.27 5.36
CA ARG A 72 -22.63 2.40 4.18
C ARG A 72 -22.29 0.95 4.55
N GLY A 73 -22.31 0.60 5.84
CA GLY A 73 -21.99 -0.74 6.35
C GLY A 73 -20.50 -1.06 6.38
N ILE A 74 -19.63 -0.06 6.26
CA ILE A 74 -18.18 -0.23 6.30
C ILE A 74 -17.71 -0.18 7.76
N HIS A 75 -17.01 -1.22 8.18
CA HIS A 75 -16.45 -1.28 9.53
C HIS A 75 -15.20 -0.37 9.61
N VAL A 76 -15.31 0.69 10.44
CA VAL A 76 -14.21 1.64 10.68
C VAL A 76 -13.20 1.02 11.65
N SER A 77 -11.93 1.04 11.27
CA SER A 77 -10.80 0.60 12.10
C SER A 77 -9.91 1.78 12.50
N THR A 78 -9.03 1.59 13.49
CA THR A 78 -8.07 2.63 13.91
C THR A 78 -7.20 3.17 12.74
N PRO A 79 -6.67 2.34 11.81
CA PRO A 79 -6.00 2.86 10.62
C PRO A 79 -6.85 3.78 9.75
N ASP A 80 -8.15 3.54 9.66
CA ASP A 80 -9.06 4.38 8.89
C ASP A 80 -9.21 5.76 9.53
N VAL A 81 -9.30 5.82 10.86
CA VAL A 81 -9.32 7.08 11.61
C VAL A 81 -8.03 7.88 11.41
N VAL A 82 -6.85 7.21 11.49
CA VAL A 82 -5.55 7.84 11.23
C VAL A 82 -5.50 8.42 9.81
N THR A 83 -6.00 7.67 8.83
CA THR A 83 -6.02 8.11 7.43
C THR A 83 -6.95 9.31 7.24
N ALA A 84 -8.16 9.25 7.82
CA ALA A 84 -9.11 10.35 7.76
C ALA A 84 -8.54 11.64 8.38
N LEU A 85 -7.87 11.54 9.53
CA LEU A 85 -7.20 12.67 10.18
C LEU A 85 -6.10 13.27 9.29
N LYS A 86 -5.22 12.44 8.73
CA LYS A 86 -4.16 12.90 7.81
C LYS A 86 -4.75 13.58 6.56
N MET A 87 -5.80 13.04 5.99
CA MET A 87 -6.46 13.61 4.82
C MET A 87 -7.20 14.90 5.18
N GLY A 88 -7.82 14.97 6.36
CA GLY A 88 -8.44 16.19 6.87
C GLY A 88 -7.45 17.33 7.05
N GLN A 89 -6.28 17.06 7.63
CA GLN A 89 -5.18 18.03 7.76
C GLN A 89 -4.64 18.52 6.41
N LYS A 90 -4.73 17.69 5.35
CA LYS A 90 -4.31 18.04 3.98
C LYS A 90 -5.42 18.66 3.12
N GLY A 91 -6.65 18.79 3.64
CA GLY A 91 -7.80 19.28 2.88
C GLY A 91 -8.30 18.34 1.78
N THR A 92 -8.04 17.05 1.90
CA THR A 92 -8.40 16.02 0.91
C THR A 92 -9.41 14.99 1.45
N LEU A 93 -10.09 15.32 2.55
CA LEU A 93 -11.00 14.39 3.25
C LEU A 93 -12.21 13.99 2.40
N ASP A 94 -12.64 14.83 1.48
CA ASP A 94 -13.77 14.55 0.57
C ASP A 94 -13.53 13.29 -0.28
N TYR A 95 -12.28 12.99 -0.62
CA TYR A 95 -11.92 11.77 -1.36
C TYR A 95 -11.87 10.52 -0.48
N PHE A 96 -11.98 10.65 0.84
CA PHE A 96 -11.83 9.51 1.75
C PHE A 96 -12.93 8.46 1.56
N VAL A 97 -14.18 8.91 1.40
CA VAL A 97 -15.33 8.01 1.18
C VAL A 97 -15.24 7.28 -0.16
N GLU A 98 -14.79 7.98 -1.20
CA GLU A 98 -14.60 7.40 -2.53
C GLU A 98 -13.58 6.24 -2.55
N MET A 99 -12.61 6.24 -1.63
CA MET A 99 -11.62 5.15 -1.54
C MET A 99 -12.25 3.82 -1.12
N TYR A 100 -13.44 3.85 -0.50
CA TYR A 100 -14.17 2.66 -0.05
C TYR A 100 -15.22 2.19 -1.07
N GLU A 101 -15.42 2.88 -2.17
CA GLU A 101 -16.39 2.52 -3.21
C GLU A 101 -15.86 1.47 -4.18
N GLU A 102 -14.54 1.41 -4.37
CA GLU A 102 -13.91 0.50 -5.31
C GLU A 102 -13.25 -0.69 -4.61
N GLU A 103 -13.97 -1.81 -4.57
CA GLU A 103 -13.42 -3.09 -4.15
C GLU A 103 -12.47 -3.63 -5.23
N ILE A 104 -11.20 -3.87 -4.89
CA ILE A 104 -10.24 -4.48 -5.83
C ILE A 104 -10.54 -5.98 -5.94
N VAL A 105 -10.66 -6.66 -4.81
CA VAL A 105 -10.95 -8.10 -4.72
C VAL A 105 -11.41 -8.42 -3.29
N LYS A 106 -12.13 -9.54 -3.10
CA LYS A 106 -12.43 -10.08 -1.75
C LYS A 106 -11.36 -11.08 -1.33
N ASP A 107 -11.00 -11.01 -0.04
CA ASP A 107 -10.15 -12.01 0.59
C ASP A 107 -10.89 -13.36 0.75
N ARG A 108 -10.21 -14.37 1.29
CA ARG A 108 -10.79 -15.71 1.52
C ARG A 108 -11.98 -15.72 2.48
N ASN A 109 -12.13 -14.71 3.32
CA ASN A 109 -13.23 -14.56 4.27
C ASN A 109 -14.38 -13.70 3.73
N GLY A 110 -14.31 -13.28 2.46
CA GLY A 110 -15.29 -12.40 1.83
C GLY A 110 -15.12 -10.92 2.17
N LYS A 111 -14.06 -10.54 2.92
CA LYS A 111 -13.79 -9.15 3.26
C LYS A 111 -13.21 -8.42 2.05
N PRO A 112 -13.77 -7.25 1.66
CA PRO A 112 -13.24 -6.49 0.54
C PRO A 112 -11.85 -5.93 0.84
N ILE A 113 -10.96 -5.98 -0.15
CA ILE A 113 -9.68 -5.30 -0.14
C ILE A 113 -9.82 -3.99 -0.90
N LEU A 114 -9.55 -2.91 -0.20
CA LEU A 114 -9.74 -1.54 -0.64
C LEU A 114 -8.39 -0.80 -0.59
N VAL A 115 -8.29 0.31 -1.33
CA VAL A 115 -7.17 1.24 -1.18
C VAL A 115 -7.27 1.97 0.17
N LYS A 116 -6.13 2.36 0.73
CA LYS A 116 -6.06 2.98 2.06
C LYS A 116 -5.61 4.45 2.03
N ASN A 117 -5.19 4.94 0.89
CA ASN A 117 -4.77 6.33 0.71
C ASN A 117 -4.79 6.73 -0.78
N SER A 118 -4.60 8.02 -1.06
CA SER A 118 -4.64 8.56 -2.41
C SER A 118 -3.52 8.05 -3.31
N GLY A 119 -2.33 7.78 -2.77
CA GLY A 119 -1.22 7.19 -3.52
C GLY A 119 -1.56 5.78 -4.02
N GLN A 120 -2.17 4.96 -3.15
CA GLN A 120 -2.65 3.64 -3.53
C GLN A 120 -3.77 3.70 -4.58
N LYS A 121 -4.71 4.67 -4.47
CA LYS A 121 -5.76 4.88 -5.48
C LYS A 121 -5.17 5.20 -6.85
N LYS A 122 -4.25 6.17 -6.91
CA LYS A 122 -3.53 6.52 -8.15
C LYS A 122 -2.81 5.31 -8.77
N TYR A 123 -2.20 4.48 -7.92
CA TYR A 123 -1.51 3.29 -8.39
C TYR A 123 -2.47 2.26 -9.01
N VAL A 124 -3.59 1.98 -8.37
CA VAL A 124 -4.63 1.09 -8.91
C VAL A 124 -5.18 1.62 -10.23
N GLU A 125 -5.52 2.91 -10.31
CA GLU A 125 -5.99 3.56 -11.52
C GLU A 125 -4.95 3.53 -12.66
N SER A 126 -3.68 3.74 -12.32
CA SER A 126 -2.57 3.67 -13.29
C SER A 126 -2.44 2.26 -13.87
N VAL A 127 -2.47 1.22 -13.02
CA VAL A 127 -2.41 -0.18 -13.47
C VAL A 127 -3.60 -0.56 -14.37
N ALA A 128 -4.78 0.01 -14.13
CA ALA A 128 -5.92 -0.21 -15.01
C ALA A 128 -5.70 0.34 -16.44
N LYS A 129 -4.98 1.48 -16.58
CA LYS A 129 -4.85 2.24 -17.83
C LYS A 129 -3.59 1.93 -18.64
N HIS A 130 -2.53 1.43 -18.00
CA HIS A 130 -1.21 1.26 -18.64
C HIS A 130 -0.78 -0.21 -18.69
N ASP A 131 0.10 -0.53 -19.62
CA ASP A 131 0.63 -1.88 -19.80
C ASP A 131 1.79 -2.17 -18.83
N ILE A 132 2.59 -1.13 -18.51
CA ILE A 132 3.66 -1.20 -17.52
C ILE A 132 3.50 -0.05 -16.53
N VAL A 133 3.52 -0.37 -15.23
CA VAL A 133 3.44 0.63 -14.17
C VAL A 133 4.59 0.45 -13.18
N PHE A 134 5.29 1.53 -12.93
CA PHE A 134 6.32 1.61 -11.91
C PHE A 134 5.71 2.19 -10.63
N GLY A 135 5.79 1.44 -9.53
CA GLY A 135 5.44 1.89 -8.19
C GLY A 135 6.70 2.22 -7.40
N VAL A 136 7.03 3.50 -7.28
CA VAL A 136 8.29 3.96 -6.66
C VAL A 136 8.00 4.67 -5.34
N GLY A 137 8.75 4.38 -4.30
CA GLY A 137 8.65 5.08 -3.02
C GLY A 137 8.94 4.21 -1.80
N PRO A 138 8.81 4.76 -0.58
CA PRO A 138 9.30 4.14 0.64
C PRO A 138 8.60 2.81 0.97
N ALA A 139 9.29 1.99 1.76
CA ALA A 139 8.74 0.75 2.28
C ALA A 139 7.50 1.01 3.16
N GLY A 140 6.55 0.05 3.18
CA GLY A 140 5.32 0.14 3.99
C GLY A 140 4.18 0.93 3.34
N THR A 141 4.29 1.39 2.10
CA THR A 141 3.20 2.02 1.33
C THR A 141 2.23 1.01 0.70
N GLY A 142 2.53 -0.29 0.79
CA GLY A 142 1.67 -1.37 0.29
C GLY A 142 1.85 -1.73 -1.18
N LYS A 143 2.91 -1.24 -1.85
CA LYS A 143 3.19 -1.50 -3.28
C LYS A 143 3.15 -2.98 -3.64
N THR A 144 3.94 -3.81 -2.96
CA THR A 144 4.02 -5.26 -3.19
C THR A 144 2.69 -5.94 -2.96
N PHE A 145 2.02 -5.62 -1.85
CA PHE A 145 0.70 -6.17 -1.53
C PHE A 145 -0.32 -5.83 -2.63
N LEU A 146 -0.45 -4.56 -3.00
CA LEU A 146 -1.39 -4.13 -4.04
C LEU A 146 -1.07 -4.72 -5.41
N ALA A 147 0.21 -4.85 -5.78
CA ALA A 147 0.59 -5.50 -7.02
C ALA A 147 0.07 -6.95 -7.09
N VAL A 148 0.23 -7.70 -5.99
CA VAL A 148 -0.29 -9.08 -5.88
C VAL A 148 -1.81 -9.09 -5.92
N VAL A 149 -2.49 -8.19 -5.19
CA VAL A 149 -3.94 -8.06 -5.18
C VAL A 149 -4.50 -7.78 -6.57
N LEU A 150 -3.89 -6.85 -7.31
CA LEU A 150 -4.28 -6.49 -8.68
C LEU A 150 -4.06 -7.64 -9.66
N ALA A 151 -2.94 -8.37 -9.53
CA ALA A 151 -2.68 -9.55 -10.34
C ALA A 151 -3.73 -10.65 -10.11
N ILE A 152 -4.12 -10.86 -8.84
CA ILE A 152 -5.18 -11.81 -8.49
C ILE A 152 -6.53 -11.34 -9.04
N ALA A 153 -6.84 -10.06 -8.96
CA ALA A 153 -8.07 -9.50 -9.52
C ALA A 153 -8.14 -9.74 -11.04
N ALA A 154 -7.04 -9.47 -11.76
CA ALA A 154 -6.94 -9.73 -13.20
C ALA A 154 -7.08 -11.22 -13.54
N LEU A 155 -6.44 -12.11 -12.75
CA LEU A 155 -6.58 -13.56 -12.92
C LEU A 155 -8.02 -14.04 -12.67
N LYS A 156 -8.68 -13.57 -11.60
CA LYS A 156 -10.08 -13.91 -11.29
C LYS A 156 -11.06 -13.41 -12.36
N LYS A 157 -10.77 -12.28 -13.00
CA LYS A 157 -11.57 -11.72 -14.12
C LYS A 157 -11.28 -12.39 -15.46
N GLY A 158 -10.26 -13.25 -15.55
CA GLY A 158 -9.83 -13.87 -16.79
C GLY A 158 -9.11 -12.92 -17.77
N GLU A 159 -8.66 -11.76 -17.28
CA GLU A 159 -7.87 -10.79 -18.06
C GLU A 159 -6.48 -11.33 -18.38
N VAL A 160 -5.95 -12.20 -17.51
CA VAL A 160 -4.69 -12.93 -17.67
C VAL A 160 -4.86 -14.39 -17.26
N GLN A 161 -3.98 -15.27 -17.73
CA GLN A 161 -4.02 -16.71 -17.43
C GLN A 161 -3.02 -17.10 -16.33
N LYS A 162 -2.03 -16.28 -16.06
CA LYS A 162 -0.98 -16.57 -15.08
C LYS A 162 -0.45 -15.32 -14.40
N ILE A 163 0.09 -15.52 -13.20
CA ILE A 163 0.79 -14.50 -12.42
C ILE A 163 2.25 -14.92 -12.32
N ILE A 164 3.16 -14.01 -12.64
CA ILE A 164 4.60 -14.24 -12.53
C ILE A 164 5.17 -13.19 -11.58
N LEU A 165 5.75 -13.67 -10.49
CA LEU A 165 6.39 -12.84 -9.47
C LEU A 165 7.89 -13.05 -9.53
N THR A 166 8.62 -11.97 -9.64
CA THR A 166 10.07 -12.03 -9.73
C THR A 166 10.73 -10.96 -8.86
N ARG A 167 11.92 -11.25 -8.41
CA ARG A 167 12.76 -10.36 -7.62
C ARG A 167 14.22 -10.52 -8.03
N PRO A 168 15.03 -9.45 -8.07
CA PRO A 168 16.47 -9.57 -8.27
C PRO A 168 17.07 -10.34 -7.07
N ALA A 169 17.95 -11.27 -7.36
CA ALA A 169 18.76 -11.92 -6.34
C ALA A 169 19.89 -10.94 -5.97
N VAL A 170 19.68 -10.14 -4.94
CA VAL A 170 20.72 -9.24 -4.41
C VAL A 170 21.10 -9.73 -3.03
N GLU A 171 22.37 -9.82 -2.79
CA GLU A 171 22.94 -10.09 -1.48
C GLU A 171 22.91 -8.77 -0.66
N ALA A 172 21.81 -8.51 0.02
CA ALA A 172 21.72 -7.40 0.97
C ALA A 172 22.57 -7.72 2.22
N GLY A 173 23.88 -7.50 2.12
CA GLY A 173 24.80 -7.67 3.25
C GLY A 173 25.03 -9.10 3.74
N GLU A 174 24.18 -10.06 3.36
CA GLU A 174 24.30 -11.49 3.62
C GLU A 174 24.63 -12.22 2.31
N ASN A 175 25.78 -12.87 2.24
CA ASN A 175 26.18 -13.64 1.08
C ASN A 175 25.21 -14.82 0.86
N LEU A 176 24.32 -14.74 -0.13
CA LEU A 176 23.48 -15.85 -0.58
C LEU A 176 24.29 -17.13 -0.85
N GLY A 177 25.59 -16.98 -1.11
CA GLY A 177 26.54 -18.06 -1.25
C GLY A 177 26.65 -18.98 -0.02
N PHE A 178 26.36 -18.51 1.18
CA PHE A 178 26.42 -19.28 2.43
C PHE A 178 25.12 -19.98 2.78
N LEU A 179 23.99 -19.66 2.14
CA LEU A 179 22.74 -20.38 2.37
C LEU A 179 22.76 -21.71 1.61
N PRO A 180 22.41 -22.84 2.26
CA PRO A 180 22.27 -24.13 1.58
C PRO A 180 21.03 -24.11 0.65
N GLY A 181 21.08 -24.88 -0.42
CA GLY A 181 19.98 -25.03 -1.35
C GLY A 181 20.22 -24.40 -2.74
N ASP A 182 19.26 -24.60 -3.61
CA ASP A 182 19.27 -24.00 -4.95
C ASP A 182 18.93 -22.50 -4.91
N LEU A 183 19.05 -21.80 -6.05
CA LEU A 183 18.79 -20.36 -6.14
C LEU A 183 17.33 -20.01 -5.71
N LYS A 184 16.38 -20.89 -5.98
CA LYS A 184 14.97 -20.71 -5.62
C LYS A 184 14.79 -20.78 -4.10
N GLU A 185 15.37 -21.79 -3.45
CA GLU A 185 15.32 -21.95 -1.99
C GLU A 185 16.01 -20.78 -1.26
N LYS A 186 17.08 -20.23 -1.83
CA LYS A 186 17.78 -19.06 -1.27
C LYS A 186 16.98 -17.77 -1.36
N VAL A 187 16.15 -17.60 -2.37
CA VAL A 187 15.34 -16.38 -2.58
C VAL A 187 13.98 -16.47 -1.84
N ASP A 188 13.52 -17.68 -1.51
CA ASP A 188 12.21 -17.93 -0.91
C ASP A 188 11.92 -17.11 0.38
N PRO A 189 12.86 -16.95 1.34
CA PRO A 189 12.63 -16.14 2.53
C PRO A 189 12.31 -14.67 2.23
N TYR A 190 12.86 -14.12 1.17
CA TYR A 190 12.64 -12.73 0.76
C TYR A 190 11.30 -12.52 0.04
N LEU A 191 10.63 -13.61 -0.34
CA LEU A 191 9.31 -13.60 -1.00
C LEU A 191 8.15 -13.75 -0.02
N ARG A 192 8.41 -13.82 1.29
CA ARG A 192 7.36 -13.94 2.31
C ARG A 192 6.23 -12.92 2.16
N PRO A 193 6.47 -11.63 1.96
CA PRO A 193 5.38 -10.66 1.78
C PRO A 193 4.46 -10.98 0.61
N VAL A 194 5.00 -11.60 -0.44
CA VAL A 194 4.23 -12.05 -1.60
C VAL A 194 3.36 -13.26 -1.24
N TYR A 195 3.94 -14.26 -0.56
CA TYR A 195 3.18 -15.42 -0.09
C TYR A 195 2.08 -15.02 0.88
N ASP A 196 2.36 -14.11 1.82
CA ASP A 196 1.37 -13.61 2.77
C ASP A 196 0.18 -12.97 2.07
N ALA A 197 0.40 -12.18 1.02
CA ALA A 197 -0.66 -11.58 0.21
C ALA A 197 -1.47 -12.64 -0.55
N LEU A 198 -0.82 -13.64 -1.15
CA LEU A 198 -1.46 -14.76 -1.84
C LEU A 198 -2.32 -15.58 -0.85
N TYR A 199 -1.78 -15.92 0.32
CA TYR A 199 -2.47 -16.70 1.34
C TYR A 199 -3.65 -15.95 1.97
N GLN A 200 -3.54 -14.63 2.10
CA GLN A 200 -4.64 -13.80 2.58
C GLN A 200 -5.85 -13.88 1.66
N ILE A 201 -5.63 -13.92 0.34
CA ILE A 201 -6.70 -13.83 -0.66
C ILE A 201 -7.20 -15.22 -1.09
N PHE A 202 -6.31 -16.16 -1.33
CA PHE A 202 -6.66 -17.49 -1.82
C PHE A 202 -6.70 -18.55 -0.72
N GLY A 203 -5.99 -18.34 0.41
CA GLY A 203 -5.68 -19.37 1.37
C GLY A 203 -4.49 -20.24 0.92
N LEU A 204 -3.89 -20.97 1.87
CA LEU A 204 -2.68 -21.77 1.65
C LEU A 204 -2.89 -22.85 0.59
N ASP A 205 -3.91 -23.70 0.76
CA ASP A 205 -4.12 -24.87 -0.10
C ASP A 205 -4.45 -24.48 -1.55
N HIS A 206 -5.20 -23.41 -1.73
CA HIS A 206 -5.54 -22.94 -3.08
C HIS A 206 -4.33 -22.31 -3.77
N THR A 207 -3.55 -21.52 -3.05
CA THR A 207 -2.29 -20.95 -3.57
C THR A 207 -1.33 -22.04 -4.03
N ASN A 208 -1.11 -23.07 -3.19
CA ASN A 208 -0.23 -24.19 -3.53
C ASN A 208 -0.68 -24.90 -4.80
N ARG A 209 -1.98 -25.20 -4.92
CA ARG A 209 -2.54 -25.79 -6.15
C ARG A 209 -2.32 -24.93 -7.40
N LEU A 210 -2.46 -23.60 -7.29
CA LEU A 210 -2.21 -22.69 -8.41
C LEU A 210 -0.72 -22.66 -8.79
N MET A 211 0.17 -22.76 -7.83
CA MET A 211 1.62 -22.85 -8.06
C MET A 211 2.00 -24.18 -8.71
N GLU A 212 1.48 -25.32 -8.21
CA GLU A 212 1.70 -26.65 -8.81
C GLU A 212 1.22 -26.72 -10.27
N ARG A 213 0.14 -26.03 -10.59
CA ARG A 213 -0.41 -25.95 -11.95
C ARG A 213 0.30 -24.93 -12.85
N GLY A 214 1.27 -24.19 -12.33
CA GLY A 214 1.99 -23.15 -13.06
C GLY A 214 1.15 -21.89 -13.37
N VAL A 215 -0.02 -21.72 -12.71
CA VAL A 215 -0.84 -20.51 -12.81
C VAL A 215 -0.19 -19.36 -12.04
N ILE A 216 0.44 -19.67 -10.91
CA ILE A 216 1.29 -18.73 -10.17
C ILE A 216 2.72 -19.26 -10.23
N GLU A 217 3.62 -18.43 -10.74
CA GLU A 217 5.05 -18.71 -10.80
C GLU A 217 5.80 -17.68 -9.96
N ILE A 218 6.67 -18.13 -9.08
CA ILE A 218 7.58 -17.29 -8.31
C ILE A 218 8.99 -17.72 -8.64
N ALA A 219 9.79 -16.82 -9.23
CA ALA A 219 11.10 -17.15 -9.75
C ALA A 219 12.08 -15.97 -9.66
N PRO A 220 13.39 -16.23 -9.51
CA PRO A 220 14.40 -15.20 -9.61
C PRO A 220 14.37 -14.49 -10.97
N LEU A 221 14.73 -13.20 -10.99
CA LEU A 221 14.73 -12.37 -12.20
C LEU A 221 15.56 -12.99 -13.35
N ALA A 222 16.64 -13.67 -13.03
CA ALA A 222 17.49 -14.34 -14.03
C ALA A 222 16.72 -15.36 -14.88
N TYR A 223 15.67 -15.99 -14.35
CA TYR A 223 14.87 -16.99 -15.06
C TYR A 223 13.90 -16.39 -16.09
N MET A 224 13.79 -15.08 -16.15
CA MET A 224 12.99 -14.37 -17.15
C MET A 224 13.73 -14.25 -18.49
N ARG A 225 15.04 -14.50 -18.51
CA ARG A 225 15.86 -14.36 -19.74
C ARG A 225 15.40 -15.33 -20.83
N GLY A 226 15.26 -14.81 -22.06
CA GLY A 226 14.88 -15.62 -23.24
C GLY A 226 13.41 -16.01 -23.31
N ARG A 227 12.57 -15.54 -22.38
CA ARG A 227 11.12 -15.80 -22.35
C ARG A 227 10.35 -14.68 -23.04
N THR A 228 9.16 -14.99 -23.50
CA THR A 228 8.09 -14.04 -23.81
C THR A 228 6.92 -14.36 -22.87
N LEU A 229 6.42 -13.36 -22.16
CA LEU A 229 5.44 -13.54 -21.09
C LEU A 229 4.07 -13.08 -21.61
N ASP A 230 3.38 -13.96 -22.35
CA ASP A 230 2.03 -13.72 -22.87
C ASP A 230 0.96 -14.09 -21.84
N ASP A 231 -0.21 -13.45 -21.92
CA ASP A 231 -1.38 -13.67 -21.06
C ASP A 231 -1.02 -13.66 -19.57
N ALA A 232 -0.09 -12.80 -19.17
CA ALA A 232 0.48 -12.82 -17.84
C ALA A 232 0.39 -11.48 -17.13
N PHE A 233 0.15 -11.53 -15.82
CA PHE A 233 0.39 -10.41 -14.94
C PHE A 233 1.75 -10.60 -14.27
N VAL A 234 2.71 -9.74 -14.60
CA VAL A 234 4.10 -9.90 -14.20
C VAL A 234 4.48 -8.83 -13.16
N ILE A 235 5.07 -9.25 -12.05
CA ILE A 235 5.48 -8.35 -10.98
C ILE A 235 7.00 -8.50 -10.77
N LEU A 236 7.72 -7.39 -10.86
CA LEU A 236 9.09 -7.26 -10.40
C LEU A 236 9.11 -6.45 -9.11
N ASP A 237 9.47 -7.08 -8.01
CA ASP A 237 9.62 -6.41 -6.73
C ASP A 237 11.10 -6.12 -6.41
N GLU A 238 11.37 -5.12 -5.55
CA GLU A 238 12.71 -4.63 -5.21
C GLU A 238 13.56 -4.24 -6.44
N ALA A 239 12.90 -3.63 -7.41
CA ALA A 239 13.47 -3.32 -8.72
C ALA A 239 14.65 -2.31 -8.67
N GLN A 240 14.78 -1.53 -7.59
CA GLN A 240 15.93 -0.64 -7.37
C GLN A 240 17.27 -1.41 -7.36
N ASN A 241 17.21 -2.70 -7.02
CA ASN A 241 18.35 -3.60 -6.95
C ASN A 241 18.63 -4.34 -8.27
N THR A 242 18.05 -3.88 -9.37
CA THR A 242 18.42 -4.34 -10.73
C THR A 242 19.49 -3.46 -11.33
N THR A 243 20.36 -4.04 -12.15
CA THR A 243 21.20 -3.27 -13.08
C THR A 243 20.37 -2.77 -14.26
N VAL A 244 20.90 -1.79 -15.01
CA VAL A 244 20.25 -1.29 -16.25
C VAL A 244 20.02 -2.42 -17.27
N ALA A 245 20.98 -3.34 -17.40
CA ALA A 245 20.86 -4.48 -18.29
C ALA A 245 19.76 -5.46 -17.87
N GLN A 246 19.63 -5.73 -16.56
CA GLN A 246 18.58 -6.59 -16.01
C GLN A 246 17.20 -5.96 -16.19
N MET A 247 17.05 -4.67 -15.90
CA MET A 247 15.79 -3.95 -16.10
C MET A 247 15.37 -3.98 -17.57
N LYS A 248 16.27 -3.65 -18.49
CA LYS A 248 16.01 -3.72 -19.93
C LYS A 248 15.62 -5.15 -20.36
N MET A 249 16.38 -6.15 -19.91
CA MET A 249 16.07 -7.56 -20.16
C MET A 249 14.65 -7.91 -19.70
N PHE A 250 14.26 -7.51 -18.51
CA PHE A 250 12.95 -7.81 -17.93
C PHE A 250 11.81 -7.12 -18.70
N LEU A 251 11.89 -5.81 -18.91
CA LEU A 251 10.84 -5.04 -19.58
C LEU A 251 10.57 -5.54 -21.01
N THR A 252 11.60 -6.03 -21.67
CA THR A 252 11.47 -6.61 -23.03
C THR A 252 10.91 -8.04 -23.05
N ARG A 253 10.48 -8.57 -21.91
CA ARG A 253 9.75 -9.87 -21.82
C ARG A 253 8.24 -9.70 -21.93
N LEU A 254 7.71 -8.47 -21.88
CA LEU A 254 6.28 -8.21 -22.00
C LEU A 254 5.76 -8.83 -23.31
N GLY A 255 4.84 -9.74 -23.17
CA GLY A 255 4.13 -10.39 -24.27
C GLY A 255 2.75 -9.78 -24.51
N TYR A 256 1.99 -10.39 -25.42
CA TYR A 256 0.64 -9.95 -25.72
C TYR A 256 -0.31 -10.24 -24.56
N GLN A 257 -1.33 -9.39 -24.38
CA GLN A 257 -2.35 -9.50 -23.33
C GLN A 257 -1.75 -9.60 -21.92
N SER A 258 -0.62 -8.92 -21.70
CA SER A 258 0.09 -8.95 -20.43
C SER A 258 0.23 -7.58 -19.83
N LYS A 259 0.35 -7.54 -18.50
CA LYS A 259 0.66 -6.34 -17.71
C LYS A 259 1.91 -6.57 -16.90
N MET A 260 2.67 -5.50 -16.70
CA MET A 260 3.83 -5.50 -15.81
C MET A 260 3.70 -4.45 -14.73
N ILE A 261 4.03 -4.83 -13.51
CA ILE A 261 4.28 -3.92 -12.39
C ILE A 261 5.74 -4.03 -11.97
N VAL A 262 6.36 -2.88 -11.77
CA VAL A 262 7.74 -2.76 -11.33
C VAL A 262 7.77 -1.93 -10.05
N ASN A 263 7.96 -2.58 -8.91
CA ASN A 263 7.99 -1.91 -7.61
C ASN A 263 9.41 -1.74 -7.09
N GLY A 264 9.69 -0.60 -6.47
CA GLY A 264 10.97 -0.37 -5.83
C GLY A 264 11.00 0.85 -4.92
N ASP A 265 12.11 0.93 -4.17
CA ASP A 265 12.43 2.03 -3.27
C ASP A 265 13.83 2.57 -3.60
N THR A 266 13.88 3.74 -4.20
CA THR A 266 15.17 4.34 -4.61
C THR A 266 16.05 4.79 -3.44
N SER A 267 15.54 4.79 -2.23
CA SER A 267 16.32 5.04 -1.00
C SER A 267 17.05 3.80 -0.49
N GLN A 268 16.67 2.59 -0.96
CA GLN A 268 17.18 1.30 -0.50
C GLN A 268 17.91 0.55 -1.64
N ILE A 269 18.93 1.19 -2.21
CA ILE A 269 19.72 0.59 -3.29
C ILE A 269 20.92 -0.14 -2.68
N ASP A 270 20.92 -1.48 -2.78
CA ASP A 270 21.96 -2.37 -2.27
C ASP A 270 22.96 -2.83 -3.35
N LEU A 271 22.95 -2.16 -4.50
CA LEU A 271 23.88 -2.46 -5.59
C LEU A 271 25.33 -2.07 -5.22
N PRO A 272 26.35 -2.76 -5.78
CA PRO A 272 27.74 -2.37 -5.59
C PRO A 272 28.00 -0.91 -5.96
N ARG A 273 28.92 -0.27 -5.26
CA ARG A 273 29.31 1.14 -5.50
C ARG A 273 29.66 1.37 -6.99
N GLY A 274 29.12 2.41 -7.57
CA GLY A 274 29.32 2.75 -8.99
C GLY A 274 28.38 2.05 -9.97
N THR A 275 27.50 1.16 -9.50
CA THR A 275 26.49 0.52 -10.35
C THR A 275 25.22 1.36 -10.36
N THR A 276 24.77 1.75 -11.56
CA THR A 276 23.51 2.49 -11.72
C THR A 276 22.31 1.57 -11.55
N SER A 277 21.37 1.95 -10.70
CA SER A 277 20.10 1.25 -10.56
C SER A 277 19.28 1.28 -11.85
N GLY A 278 18.81 0.11 -12.25
CA GLY A 278 17.95 -0.06 -13.43
C GLY A 278 16.63 0.69 -13.26
N LEU A 279 16.06 0.76 -12.04
CA LEU A 279 14.86 1.51 -11.74
C LEU A 279 15.06 3.01 -11.97
N VAL A 280 16.11 3.59 -11.41
CA VAL A 280 16.44 5.01 -11.57
C VAL A 280 16.71 5.37 -13.04
N HIS A 281 17.40 4.49 -13.77
CA HIS A 281 17.64 4.67 -15.19
C HIS A 281 16.36 4.57 -16.02
N ALA A 282 15.48 3.61 -15.72
CA ALA A 282 14.21 3.41 -16.40
C ALA A 282 13.30 4.65 -16.25
N GLU A 283 13.22 5.24 -15.05
CA GLU A 283 12.43 6.45 -14.81
C GLU A 283 12.85 7.61 -15.72
N ARG A 284 14.14 7.82 -15.91
CA ARG A 284 14.65 8.88 -16.79
C ARG A 284 14.41 8.61 -18.27
N THR A 285 14.44 7.34 -18.68
CA THR A 285 14.44 6.93 -20.08
C THR A 285 13.05 6.69 -20.64
N LEU A 286 12.09 6.22 -19.82
CA LEU A 286 10.82 5.67 -20.29
C LEU A 286 9.61 6.58 -20.02
N LYS A 287 9.76 7.70 -19.32
CA LYS A 287 8.66 8.64 -18.96
C LYS A 287 7.80 9.11 -20.13
N GLN A 288 8.32 9.13 -21.35
CA GLN A 288 7.60 9.62 -22.54
C GLN A 288 6.77 8.55 -23.26
N ILE A 289 6.85 7.30 -22.83
CA ILE A 289 6.12 6.20 -23.46
C ILE A 289 4.70 6.15 -22.90
N LYS A 290 3.69 6.43 -23.73
CA LYS A 290 2.27 6.58 -23.31
C LYS A 290 1.68 5.37 -22.58
N LYS A 291 2.23 4.18 -22.77
CA LYS A 291 1.76 2.93 -22.16
C LYS A 291 2.52 2.55 -20.88
N ILE A 292 3.44 3.42 -20.46
CA ILE A 292 4.22 3.27 -19.23
C ILE A 292 3.90 4.44 -18.30
N ASP A 293 3.66 4.14 -17.03
CA ASP A 293 3.42 5.16 -16.02
C ASP A 293 4.30 4.96 -14.77
N PHE A 294 4.59 6.05 -14.09
CA PHE A 294 5.40 6.10 -12.88
C PHE A 294 4.58 6.72 -11.76
N VAL A 295 4.18 5.91 -10.79
CA VAL A 295 3.45 6.34 -9.60
C VAL A 295 4.42 6.45 -8.43
N ASN A 296 4.60 7.67 -7.95
CA ASN A 296 5.45 7.96 -6.81
C ASN A 296 4.62 7.95 -5.52
N PHE A 297 5.00 7.09 -4.58
CA PHE A 297 4.48 7.06 -3.23
C PHE A 297 5.31 7.96 -2.32
N GLU A 298 4.64 8.66 -1.44
CA GLU A 298 5.26 9.54 -0.46
C GLU A 298 5.33 8.89 0.93
N ALA A 299 6.14 9.47 1.83
CA ALA A 299 6.17 9.03 3.23
C ALA A 299 4.79 9.10 3.91
N SER A 300 3.91 9.99 3.45
CA SER A 300 2.53 10.11 3.91
C SER A 300 1.64 8.93 3.53
N ASP A 301 2.01 8.16 2.49
CA ASP A 301 1.29 6.96 2.04
C ASP A 301 1.65 5.71 2.84
N VAL A 302 2.61 5.80 3.77
CA VAL A 302 3.02 4.69 4.61
C VAL A 302 1.87 4.27 5.54
N VAL A 303 1.46 3.01 5.40
CA VAL A 303 0.42 2.37 6.21
C VAL A 303 1.08 1.56 7.31
N ARG A 304 1.37 2.19 8.45
CA ARG A 304 2.02 1.54 9.60
C ARG A 304 1.32 1.92 10.91
N HIS A 305 1.59 1.12 11.94
CA HIS A 305 1.14 1.45 13.29
C HIS A 305 1.74 2.80 13.73
N PRO A 306 0.97 3.69 14.39
CA PRO A 306 1.46 5.02 14.80
C PRO A 306 2.80 4.98 15.55
N VAL A 307 2.98 4.05 16.50
CA VAL A 307 4.25 3.85 17.23
C VAL A 307 5.44 3.59 16.31
N VAL A 308 5.24 2.86 15.19
CA VAL A 308 6.32 2.61 14.23
C VAL A 308 6.76 3.90 13.53
N ALA A 309 5.82 4.79 13.24
CA ALA A 309 6.15 6.11 12.68
C ALA A 309 6.95 6.97 13.67
N GLU A 310 6.64 6.89 14.97
CA GLU A 310 7.38 7.57 16.03
C GLU A 310 8.80 7.00 16.20
N ILE A 311 8.95 5.67 16.16
CA ILE A 311 10.24 4.99 16.19
C ILE A 311 11.13 5.48 15.04
N ILE A 312 10.61 5.49 13.81
CA ILE A 312 11.37 5.95 12.63
C ILE A 312 11.84 7.39 12.81
N LYS A 313 10.94 8.30 13.21
CA LYS A 313 11.29 9.70 13.46
C LYS A 313 12.36 9.86 14.56
N ALA A 314 12.30 9.00 15.58
CA ALA A 314 13.29 9.05 16.67
C ALA A 314 14.69 8.63 16.17
N TYR A 315 14.78 7.58 15.36
CA TYR A 315 16.06 7.16 14.76
C TYR A 315 16.59 8.18 13.76
N GLU A 316 15.75 8.73 12.86
CA GLU A 316 16.15 9.79 11.93
C GLU A 316 16.74 11.02 12.66
N LYS A 317 16.16 11.41 13.81
CA LYS A 317 16.70 12.49 14.65
C LYS A 317 18.03 12.13 15.30
N ALA A 318 18.20 10.88 15.70
CA ALA A 318 19.43 10.41 16.32
C ALA A 318 20.60 10.39 15.32
N ASP A 319 20.33 9.96 14.07
CA ASP A 319 21.33 9.91 13.01
C ASP A 319 21.81 11.30 12.59
N LEU A 320 20.90 12.30 12.56
CA LEU A 320 21.23 13.70 12.29
C LEU A 320 22.13 14.36 13.38
N HIS A 321 22.23 13.77 14.55
CA HIS A 321 23.09 14.27 15.66
C HIS A 321 24.44 13.55 15.72
N GLN A 322 24.72 12.61 14.82
CA GLN A 322 26.00 11.89 14.73
C GLN A 322 26.89 12.36 13.56
N GLU A 323 26.41 13.27 12.72
CA GLU A 323 27.18 14.04 11.73
C GLU A 323 27.57 15.43 12.31
#